data_e8789026a10470879030844e687cc118
#
_entry.id   e8789026a10470879030844e687cc118
#
_cell.length_a   1.000
_cell.length_b   1.000
_cell.length_c   1.000
_cell.angle_alpha   90.00
_cell.angle_beta   90.00
_cell.angle_gamma   90.00
#
_symmetry.space_group_name_H-M   'P 1'
#
loop_
_entity.id
_entity.type
_entity.pdbx_description
1 polymer ?
#
loop_
_entity_poly.entity_id
_entity_poly.type
_entity_poly.pdbx_seq_one_letter_code
_entity_poly.pdbx_strand_id
1 'polypeptide(L)'
;MSQYTRLRRLAGRLVTVAGCLTVLATTAAPAAADPVLNRAAPGDELAAGENYLHAYLEQIKAPGLAYAVVRGDKVLRSGAWGVDGDGRPMTAQTPFLLGSTSKSFTALAVAQLVEAGRVDLDTAASTYLPWLTLADAHTARTVTVRQLLTHTSGLPEVASTGLTDRYDNQPGGLTRSVRDLATLRSTAAVGQRYEYSDANYMILGALVEDVTGGTFGAYLRRHVLDPLQMTHSAATVDEARAIGIPAGHRYYLGQPRRFAAPFDTAGVPYGFLAASLDDLTHYAIAQLNGGRYGDTRILGTDSTKQMHTGTVSTGHGSYGFGWRNSTLDGVGTRIVWHAGATPDYFTHLVLAPESNLAVIIMTNIYGLPMDAPLSAGAFNLARILHGGTPTAAAADPVHVWVLTGLLGVAVVLITALVWSWTRLIRRLRHGTIPPARSRVRSIIATTAWTCGSAAVAAGAAKVPSFWQGADLAKLQLWAPDLGHAIIAVVALATALALTRLAMGLSSMATTRPTDTDTTPRPRTVVRTT
;
A
#
# COMPACT_ATOMS: atom_id res chain seq x y z
N MET A 1 -21.20 1.45 0.26
CA MET A 1 -20.75 1.26 -1.14
C MET A 1 -19.31 1.74 -1.16
N SER A 2 -18.39 0.78 -1.21
CA SER A 2 -16.94 1.00 -1.15
C SER A 2 -16.47 2.02 -2.18
N GLN A 3 -15.42 2.79 -1.87
CA GLN A 3 -14.74 3.70 -2.81
C GLN A 3 -14.36 3.00 -4.12
N TYR A 4 -14.14 1.69 -4.10
CA TYR A 4 -13.97 0.83 -5.27
C TYR A 4 -15.09 0.96 -6.32
N THR A 5 -16.34 1.13 -5.87
CA THR A 5 -17.49 1.31 -6.79
C THR A 5 -17.55 2.73 -7.38
N ARG A 6 -17.01 3.73 -6.68
CA ARG A 6 -16.89 5.12 -7.20
C ARG A 6 -15.76 5.24 -8.22
N LEU A 7 -14.63 4.57 -7.98
CA LEU A 7 -13.50 4.52 -8.92
C LEU A 7 -13.87 3.80 -10.22
N ARG A 8 -14.62 2.71 -10.18
CA ARG A 8 -15.14 2.06 -11.39
C ARG A 8 -16.02 2.99 -12.24
N ARG A 9 -16.81 3.86 -11.63
CA ARG A 9 -17.66 4.84 -12.37
C ARG A 9 -16.85 6.02 -12.93
N LEU A 10 -15.75 6.41 -12.28
CA LEU A 10 -14.84 7.47 -12.77
C LEU A 10 -13.89 6.94 -13.84
N ALA A 11 -13.35 5.74 -13.69
CA ALA A 11 -12.54 5.08 -14.73
C ALA A 11 -13.35 4.89 -16.03
N GLY A 12 -14.64 4.51 -15.92
CA GLY A 12 -15.53 4.42 -17.08
C GLY A 12 -15.75 5.77 -17.81
N ARG A 13 -15.66 6.92 -17.12
CA ARG A 13 -15.81 8.24 -17.73
C ARG A 13 -14.50 8.78 -18.32
N LEU A 14 -13.34 8.39 -17.79
CA LEU A 14 -12.01 8.75 -18.35
C LEU A 14 -11.67 7.94 -19.61
N VAL A 15 -12.12 6.71 -19.72
CA VAL A 15 -11.98 5.88 -20.92
C VAL A 15 -12.74 6.46 -22.11
N THR A 16 -13.84 7.18 -21.91
CA THR A 16 -14.64 7.79 -22.99
C THR A 16 -13.96 9.00 -23.65
N VAL A 17 -12.99 9.63 -23.00
CA VAL A 17 -12.24 10.78 -23.56
C VAL A 17 -10.94 10.33 -24.25
N ALA A 18 -10.38 9.17 -23.87
CA ALA A 18 -9.18 8.59 -24.51
C ALA A 18 -9.52 7.66 -25.70
N GLY A 19 -10.79 7.43 -26.00
CA GLY A 19 -11.30 6.42 -26.92
C GLY A 19 -11.15 6.69 -28.42
N CYS A 20 -10.36 7.67 -28.85
CA CYS A 20 -10.16 7.96 -30.28
C CYS A 20 -8.81 7.55 -30.87
N LEU A 21 -7.97 6.78 -30.19
CA LEU A 21 -6.66 6.38 -30.73
C LEU A 21 -6.15 5.04 -30.19
N THR A 22 -6.95 3.99 -30.19
CA THR A 22 -6.39 2.62 -30.03
C THR A 22 -7.26 1.60 -30.73
N VAL A 23 -6.98 1.41 -32.01
CA VAL A 23 -7.18 0.12 -32.67
C VAL A 23 -5.82 -0.59 -32.65
N LEU A 24 -5.85 -1.89 -32.29
CA LEU A 24 -4.79 -2.89 -32.33
C LEU A 24 -3.94 -3.07 -31.05
N ALA A 25 -4.36 -4.02 -30.27
CA ALA A 25 -3.65 -5.27 -29.90
C ALA A 25 -4.45 -5.98 -28.81
N THR A 26 -5.47 -6.73 -29.20
CA THR A 26 -6.02 -7.79 -28.34
C THR A 26 -5.11 -9.01 -28.47
N THR A 27 -4.04 -9.04 -27.72
CA THR A 27 -3.47 -10.33 -27.33
C THR A 27 -4.23 -10.79 -26.11
N ALA A 28 -5.18 -11.69 -26.32
CA ALA A 28 -5.77 -12.47 -25.25
C ALA A 28 -4.62 -13.09 -24.45
N ALA A 29 -4.49 -12.71 -23.18
CA ALA A 29 -3.70 -13.48 -22.25
C ALA A 29 -4.29 -14.91 -22.26
N PRO A 30 -3.48 -15.97 -22.36
CA PRO A 30 -3.99 -17.30 -22.21
C PRO A 30 -4.67 -17.38 -20.85
N ALA A 31 -5.94 -17.79 -20.84
CA ALA A 31 -6.61 -18.17 -19.62
C ALA A 31 -5.73 -19.22 -18.95
N ALA A 32 -5.19 -18.90 -17.78
CA ALA A 32 -4.50 -19.89 -16.98
C ALA A 32 -5.51 -21.03 -16.78
N ALA A 33 -5.16 -22.21 -17.25
CA ALA A 33 -5.98 -23.40 -17.01
C ALA A 33 -6.14 -23.50 -15.49
N ASP A 34 -7.38 -23.52 -15.01
CA ASP A 34 -7.67 -23.80 -13.61
C ASP A 34 -6.96 -25.11 -13.26
N PRO A 35 -6.05 -25.14 -12.28
CA PRO A 35 -5.54 -26.40 -11.81
C PRO A 35 -6.75 -27.18 -11.29
N VAL A 36 -7.01 -28.36 -11.82
CA VAL A 36 -8.03 -29.28 -11.33
C VAL A 36 -7.57 -29.70 -9.93
N LEU A 37 -7.97 -28.91 -8.94
CA LEU A 37 -7.70 -29.18 -7.53
C LEU A 37 -8.69 -30.26 -7.08
N ASN A 38 -8.27 -31.52 -7.17
CA ASN A 38 -9.00 -32.65 -6.61
C ASN A 38 -9.21 -32.43 -5.10
N ARG A 39 -10.45 -32.67 -4.65
CA ARG A 39 -10.79 -32.72 -3.23
C ARG A 39 -9.88 -33.78 -2.56
N ALA A 40 -9.12 -33.37 -1.53
CA ALA A 40 -8.27 -34.29 -0.78
C ALA A 40 -9.10 -35.44 -0.21
N ALA A 41 -8.51 -36.63 -0.15
CA ALA A 41 -9.13 -37.76 0.57
C ALA A 41 -9.22 -37.38 2.07
N PRO A 42 -10.28 -37.84 2.79
CA PRO A 42 -10.42 -37.56 4.21
C PRO A 42 -9.17 -38.02 4.98
N GLY A 43 -8.51 -37.11 5.70
CA GLY A 43 -7.30 -37.36 6.49
C GLY A 43 -5.98 -36.84 5.91
N ASP A 44 -6.00 -36.27 4.69
CA ASP A 44 -4.79 -35.77 3.99
C ASP A 44 -4.80 -34.25 3.75
N GLU A 45 -5.61 -33.51 4.52
CA GLU A 45 -5.77 -32.06 4.33
C GLU A 45 -4.48 -31.26 4.54
N LEU A 46 -3.59 -31.75 5.41
CA LEU A 46 -2.29 -31.10 5.63
C LEU A 46 -1.37 -31.22 4.41
N ALA A 47 -1.28 -32.42 3.82
CA ALA A 47 -0.50 -32.62 2.59
C ALA A 47 -1.11 -31.86 1.40
N ALA A 48 -2.44 -31.87 1.27
CA ALA A 48 -3.14 -31.08 0.25
C ALA A 48 -2.89 -29.57 0.43
N GLY A 49 -2.87 -29.09 1.69
CA GLY A 49 -2.54 -27.72 2.02
C GLY A 49 -1.11 -27.36 1.63
N GLU A 50 -0.15 -28.22 1.90
CA GLU A 50 1.26 -28.00 1.56
C GLU A 50 1.47 -28.00 0.02
N ASN A 51 0.85 -28.92 -0.71
CA ASN A 51 0.86 -28.91 -2.18
C ASN A 51 0.24 -27.63 -2.76
N TYR A 52 -0.86 -27.17 -2.18
CA TYR A 52 -1.43 -25.86 -2.55
C TYR A 52 -0.44 -24.72 -2.33
N LEU A 53 0.26 -24.69 -1.19
CA LEU A 53 1.20 -23.62 -0.88
C LEU A 53 2.42 -23.59 -1.81
N HIS A 54 2.89 -24.75 -2.30
CA HIS A 54 3.93 -24.78 -3.34
C HIS A 54 3.45 -24.13 -4.64
N ALA A 55 2.27 -24.51 -5.13
CA ALA A 55 1.68 -23.88 -6.32
C ALA A 55 1.39 -22.38 -6.11
N TYR A 56 0.91 -22.02 -4.92
CA TYR A 56 0.65 -20.63 -4.53
C TYR A 56 1.93 -19.78 -4.55
N LEU A 57 3.04 -20.29 -4.00
CA LEU A 57 4.34 -19.61 -4.00
C LEU A 57 4.80 -19.26 -5.42
N GLU A 58 4.66 -20.20 -6.36
CA GLU A 58 4.97 -19.96 -7.78
C GLU A 58 4.01 -18.94 -8.41
N GLN A 59 2.72 -19.05 -8.13
CA GLN A 59 1.68 -18.16 -8.67
C GLN A 59 1.92 -16.71 -8.27
N ILE A 60 2.23 -16.45 -6.99
CA ILE A 60 2.51 -15.09 -6.49
C ILE A 60 3.95 -14.65 -6.76
N LYS A 61 4.82 -15.53 -7.28
CA LYS A 61 6.25 -15.27 -7.52
C LYS A 61 6.98 -14.73 -6.29
N ALA A 62 6.60 -15.16 -5.09
CA ALA A 62 7.29 -14.74 -3.89
C ALA A 62 8.65 -15.43 -3.79
N PRO A 63 9.76 -14.69 -3.54
CA PRO A 63 11.08 -15.30 -3.36
C PRO A 63 11.17 -16.18 -2.12
N GLY A 64 10.39 -15.88 -1.07
CA GLY A 64 10.34 -16.65 0.15
C GLY A 64 8.97 -16.63 0.81
N LEU A 65 8.62 -17.74 1.46
CA LEU A 65 7.39 -17.97 2.20
C LEU A 65 7.69 -18.77 3.46
N ALA A 66 7.03 -18.41 4.57
CA ALA A 66 6.95 -19.24 5.77
C ALA A 66 5.47 -19.43 6.15
N TYR A 67 5.12 -20.64 6.64
CA TYR A 67 3.75 -20.95 7.04
C TYR A 67 3.70 -21.87 8.24
N ALA A 68 2.62 -21.78 9.01
CA ALA A 68 2.30 -22.73 10.06
C ALA A 68 0.79 -23.02 10.11
N VAL A 69 0.48 -24.25 10.51
CA VAL A 69 -0.86 -24.72 10.88
C VAL A 69 -0.78 -25.12 12.36
N VAL A 70 -1.60 -24.49 13.18
CA VAL A 70 -1.66 -24.70 14.62
C VAL A 70 -3.03 -25.24 15.01
N ARG A 71 -3.10 -26.21 15.91
CA ARG A 71 -4.36 -26.68 16.50
C ARG A 71 -4.22 -26.72 18.02
N GLY A 72 -5.02 -25.89 18.70
CA GLY A 72 -4.92 -25.73 20.14
C GLY A 72 -3.56 -25.18 20.54
N ASP A 73 -2.77 -25.99 21.26
CA ASP A 73 -1.43 -25.70 21.72
C ASP A 73 -0.30 -26.35 20.88
N LYS A 74 -0.66 -26.98 19.75
CA LYS A 74 0.29 -27.77 18.94
C LYS A 74 0.43 -27.22 17.53
N VAL A 75 1.68 -27.09 17.08
CA VAL A 75 1.99 -26.89 15.66
C VAL A 75 1.83 -28.24 14.95
N LEU A 76 0.83 -28.35 14.06
CA LEU A 76 0.58 -29.57 13.27
C LEU A 76 1.54 -29.68 12.09
N ARG A 77 1.84 -28.55 11.48
CA ARG A 77 2.74 -28.45 10.33
C ARG A 77 3.29 -27.04 10.24
N SER A 78 4.55 -26.92 9.86
CA SER A 78 5.19 -25.64 9.52
C SER A 78 6.26 -25.86 8.46
N GLY A 79 6.58 -24.82 7.73
CA GLY A 79 7.64 -24.83 6.72
C GLY A 79 8.08 -23.43 6.36
N ALA A 80 9.28 -23.33 5.79
CA ALA A 80 9.82 -22.11 5.21
C ALA A 80 10.56 -22.50 3.92
N TRP A 81 10.26 -21.79 2.84
CA TRP A 81 10.79 -22.09 1.51
C TRP A 81 11.32 -20.84 0.82
N GLY A 82 12.29 -21.05 -0.08
CA GLY A 82 12.90 -19.97 -0.84
C GLY A 82 13.98 -19.22 -0.07
N VAL A 83 14.16 -17.95 -0.41
CA VAL A 83 15.24 -17.11 0.10
C VAL A 83 14.72 -15.76 0.59
N ASP A 84 15.44 -15.15 1.53
CA ASP A 84 15.24 -13.76 1.92
C ASP A 84 15.80 -12.80 0.85
N GLY A 85 15.62 -11.49 1.04
CA GLY A 85 16.11 -10.49 0.09
C GLY A 85 17.64 -10.34 0.06
N ASP A 86 18.34 -10.97 0.99
CA ASP A 86 19.80 -11.03 1.04
C ASP A 86 20.36 -12.35 0.48
N GLY A 87 19.47 -13.21 -0.06
CA GLY A 87 19.82 -14.48 -0.69
C GLY A 87 20.05 -15.64 0.28
N ARG A 88 19.73 -15.48 1.56
CA ARG A 88 19.86 -16.54 2.58
C ARG A 88 18.60 -17.42 2.56
N PRO A 89 18.72 -18.73 2.83
CA PRO A 89 17.56 -19.61 2.97
C PRO A 89 16.58 -19.09 4.03
N MET A 90 15.28 -19.13 3.70
CA MET A 90 14.22 -18.83 4.65
C MET A 90 14.16 -19.91 5.74
N THR A 91 13.93 -19.50 6.98
CA THR A 91 13.74 -20.38 8.14
C THR A 91 12.53 -19.94 8.94
N ALA A 92 12.09 -20.78 9.90
CA ALA A 92 11.03 -20.42 10.83
C ALA A 92 11.41 -19.25 11.77
N GLN A 93 12.72 -18.99 11.95
CA GLN A 93 13.26 -17.88 12.73
C GLN A 93 13.51 -16.61 11.91
N THR A 94 13.37 -16.65 10.58
CA THR A 94 13.53 -15.44 9.76
C THR A 94 12.48 -14.41 10.15
N PRO A 95 12.86 -13.18 10.60
CA PRO A 95 11.90 -12.18 11.01
C PRO A 95 11.28 -11.44 9.81
N PHE A 96 9.99 -11.14 9.91
CA PHE A 96 9.19 -10.39 8.94
C PHE A 96 8.59 -9.17 9.62
N LEU A 97 8.40 -8.07 8.88
CA LEU A 97 7.50 -7.01 9.31
C LEU A 97 6.05 -7.49 9.17
N LEU A 98 5.27 -7.37 10.24
CA LEU A 98 3.92 -7.95 10.31
C LEU A 98 2.84 -7.12 9.62
N GLY A 99 3.16 -5.88 9.21
CA GLY A 99 2.16 -4.97 8.67
C GLY A 99 1.01 -4.79 9.66
N SER A 100 -0.20 -4.60 9.16
CA SER A 100 -1.39 -4.36 9.98
C SER A 100 -1.77 -5.49 10.94
N THR A 101 -1.15 -6.67 10.86
CA THR A 101 -1.28 -7.70 11.91
C THR A 101 -0.79 -7.18 13.26
N SER A 102 0.12 -6.19 13.29
CA SER A 102 0.56 -5.45 14.48
C SER A 102 -0.60 -4.86 15.29
N LYS A 103 -1.70 -4.51 14.63
CA LYS A 103 -2.89 -3.95 15.31
C LYS A 103 -3.50 -4.89 16.33
N SER A 104 -3.42 -6.21 16.10
CA SER A 104 -3.91 -7.18 17.08
C SER A 104 -3.08 -7.16 18.38
N PHE A 105 -1.77 -6.89 18.28
CA PHE A 105 -0.90 -6.71 19.45
C PHE A 105 -1.17 -5.39 20.18
N THR A 106 -1.47 -4.33 19.47
CA THR A 106 -1.87 -3.04 20.08
C THR A 106 -3.21 -3.18 20.79
N ALA A 107 -4.17 -3.85 20.16
CA ALA A 107 -5.47 -4.13 20.81
C ALA A 107 -5.28 -5.00 22.04
N LEU A 108 -4.38 -6.00 22.02
CA LEU A 108 -4.03 -6.80 23.18
C LEU A 108 -3.43 -5.95 24.32
N ALA A 109 -2.50 -5.04 24.00
CA ALA A 109 -1.92 -4.13 24.99
C ALA A 109 -2.99 -3.25 25.66
N VAL A 110 -3.91 -2.71 24.86
CA VAL A 110 -5.05 -1.93 25.40
C VAL A 110 -5.98 -2.82 26.23
N ALA A 111 -6.30 -4.05 25.77
CA ALA A 111 -7.14 -4.99 26.51
C ALA A 111 -6.52 -5.39 27.86
N GLN A 112 -5.20 -5.53 27.93
CA GLN A 112 -4.49 -5.76 29.22
C GLN A 112 -4.68 -4.57 30.18
N LEU A 113 -4.60 -3.34 29.68
CA LEU A 113 -4.84 -2.14 30.51
C LEU A 113 -6.30 -2.02 30.93
N VAL A 114 -7.24 -2.45 30.09
CA VAL A 114 -8.67 -2.52 30.44
C VAL A 114 -8.91 -3.58 31.53
N GLU A 115 -8.36 -4.78 31.38
CA GLU A 115 -8.45 -5.86 32.38
C GLU A 115 -7.84 -5.44 33.73
N ALA A 116 -6.78 -4.63 33.69
CA ALA A 116 -6.14 -4.07 34.87
C ALA A 116 -6.90 -2.85 35.47
N GLY A 117 -8.03 -2.43 34.91
CA GLY A 117 -8.82 -1.28 35.37
C GLY A 117 -8.14 0.09 35.16
N ARG A 118 -7.07 0.15 34.33
CA ARG A 118 -6.32 1.38 34.06
C ARG A 118 -6.90 2.17 32.88
N VAL A 119 -7.65 1.51 32.01
CA VAL A 119 -8.31 2.08 30.83
C VAL A 119 -9.76 1.60 30.81
N ASP A 120 -10.70 2.50 30.52
CA ASP A 120 -12.10 2.18 30.24
C ASP A 120 -12.37 2.35 28.76
N LEU A 121 -13.03 1.36 28.15
CA LEU A 121 -13.30 1.33 26.70
C LEU A 121 -14.21 2.46 26.23
N ASP A 122 -15.13 2.90 27.07
CA ASP A 122 -16.15 3.88 26.72
C ASP A 122 -15.79 5.30 27.17
N THR A 123 -14.64 5.44 27.82
CA THR A 123 -14.04 6.74 28.16
C THR A 123 -13.36 7.35 26.93
N ALA A 124 -13.48 8.68 26.78
CA ALA A 124 -12.82 9.42 25.70
C ALA A 124 -11.29 9.29 25.78
N ALA A 125 -10.64 9.05 24.63
CA ALA A 125 -9.18 8.93 24.55
C ALA A 125 -8.46 10.18 25.08
N SER A 126 -9.05 11.35 24.95
CA SER A 126 -8.51 12.61 25.48
C SER A 126 -8.42 12.66 27.02
N THR A 127 -9.12 11.80 27.73
CA THR A 127 -8.94 11.63 29.19
C THR A 127 -7.56 11.07 29.53
N TYR A 128 -7.07 10.15 28.71
CA TYR A 128 -5.74 9.53 28.82
C TYR A 128 -4.66 10.33 28.10
N LEU A 129 -5.04 11.07 27.04
CA LEU A 129 -4.18 11.90 26.19
C LEU A 129 -4.68 13.35 26.20
N PRO A 130 -4.46 14.12 27.29
CA PRO A 130 -4.98 15.50 27.38
C PRO A 130 -4.46 16.44 26.27
N TRP A 131 -3.34 16.07 25.67
CA TRP A 131 -2.70 16.79 24.57
C TRP A 131 -3.18 16.36 23.17
N LEU A 132 -4.09 15.38 23.05
CA LEU A 132 -4.63 14.93 21.76
C LEU A 132 -5.40 16.06 21.08
N THR A 133 -4.96 16.39 19.88
CA THR A 133 -5.56 17.41 19.03
C THR A 133 -5.85 16.84 17.65
N LEU A 134 -7.05 17.09 17.14
CA LEU A 134 -7.48 16.78 15.79
C LEU A 134 -8.06 18.03 15.15
N ALA A 135 -8.15 18.10 13.83
CA ALA A 135 -8.74 19.25 13.13
C ALA A 135 -10.21 19.50 13.54
N ASP A 136 -10.93 18.44 13.90
CA ASP A 136 -12.23 18.52 14.55
C ASP A 136 -12.06 18.34 16.07
N ALA A 137 -12.16 19.44 16.79
CA ALA A 137 -12.03 19.47 18.26
C ALA A 137 -13.15 18.68 18.98
N HIS A 138 -14.32 18.49 18.37
CA HIS A 138 -15.37 17.65 18.94
C HIS A 138 -14.94 16.19 18.91
N THR A 139 -14.49 15.69 17.76
CA THR A 139 -13.94 14.34 17.63
C THR A 139 -12.81 14.10 18.62
N ALA A 140 -11.84 15.03 18.74
CA ALA A 140 -10.72 14.89 19.68
C ALA A 140 -11.20 14.69 21.14
N ARG A 141 -12.27 15.37 21.56
CA ARG A 141 -12.81 15.30 22.94
C ARG A 141 -13.74 14.13 23.18
N THR A 142 -14.33 13.54 22.15
CA THR A 142 -15.44 12.58 22.33
C THR A 142 -15.14 11.18 21.84
N VAL A 143 -14.12 10.99 21.00
CA VAL A 143 -13.75 9.67 20.51
C VAL A 143 -13.31 8.77 21.66
N THR A 144 -14.00 7.64 21.83
CA THR A 144 -13.70 6.68 22.89
C THR A 144 -12.62 5.68 22.49
N VAL A 145 -12.00 5.01 23.46
CA VAL A 145 -11.03 3.93 23.24
C VAL A 145 -11.65 2.82 22.38
N ARG A 146 -12.89 2.42 22.66
CA ARG A 146 -13.65 1.44 21.87
C ARG A 146 -13.76 1.86 20.40
N GLN A 147 -14.08 3.11 20.14
CA GLN A 147 -14.27 3.62 18.79
C GLN A 147 -12.95 3.69 17.99
N LEU A 148 -11.82 3.91 18.66
CA LEU A 148 -10.49 3.76 18.05
C LEU A 148 -10.19 2.30 17.72
N LEU A 149 -10.40 1.37 18.68
CA LEU A 149 -10.19 -0.07 18.49
C LEU A 149 -11.01 -0.65 17.33
N THR A 150 -12.24 -0.15 17.12
CA THR A 150 -13.20 -0.67 16.13
C THR A 150 -13.25 0.14 14.83
N HIS A 151 -12.36 1.12 14.66
CA HIS A 151 -12.34 1.99 13.48
C HIS A 151 -13.65 2.73 13.21
N THR A 152 -14.30 3.21 14.28
CA THR A 152 -15.53 4.05 14.20
C THR A 152 -15.30 5.47 14.72
N SER A 153 -14.07 5.91 14.77
CA SER A 153 -13.67 7.25 15.24
C SER A 153 -14.09 8.38 14.30
N GLY A 154 -14.40 8.07 13.02
CA GLY A 154 -14.59 9.06 11.96
C GLY A 154 -13.28 9.54 11.33
N LEU A 155 -12.11 9.06 11.78
CA LEU A 155 -10.82 9.39 11.16
C LEU A 155 -10.66 8.66 9.83
N PRO A 156 -10.25 9.37 8.75
CA PRO A 156 -10.20 8.81 7.41
C PRO A 156 -9.05 7.82 7.21
N GLU A 157 -9.27 6.82 6.37
CA GLU A 157 -8.23 5.90 5.91
C GLU A 157 -7.21 6.63 5.02
N VAL A 158 -7.71 7.24 3.95
CA VAL A 158 -6.89 7.80 2.87
C VAL A 158 -6.02 8.96 3.32
N ALA A 159 -6.57 9.94 4.04
CA ALA A 159 -5.79 11.08 4.48
C ALA A 159 -4.79 10.73 5.59
N SER A 160 -5.08 9.68 6.39
CA SER A 160 -4.14 9.23 7.42
C SER A 160 -2.90 8.56 6.83
N THR A 161 -2.98 7.95 5.63
CA THR A 161 -1.81 7.32 4.99
C THR A 161 -0.69 8.33 4.67
N GLY A 162 -1.01 9.60 4.45
CA GLY A 162 -0.02 10.67 4.32
C GLY A 162 0.77 10.97 5.60
N LEU A 163 0.28 10.51 6.75
CA LEU A 163 0.84 10.75 8.08
C LEU A 163 1.49 9.50 8.70
N THR A 164 1.46 8.35 8.01
CA THR A 164 2.10 7.08 8.40
C THR A 164 3.47 6.89 7.75
N ASP A 165 4.19 5.84 8.14
CA ASP A 165 5.48 5.40 7.57
C ASP A 165 6.49 6.56 7.50
N ARG A 166 6.63 7.29 8.60
CA ARG A 166 7.54 8.44 8.69
C ARG A 166 8.94 8.06 9.13
N TYR A 167 9.09 6.83 9.61
CA TYR A 167 10.37 6.27 10.06
C TYR A 167 11.04 7.11 11.16
N ASP A 168 10.21 7.70 12.04
CA ASP A 168 10.69 8.47 13.19
C ASP A 168 11.09 7.52 14.34
N ASN A 169 12.35 7.14 14.36
CA ASN A 169 12.93 6.25 15.36
C ASN A 169 13.53 6.99 16.56
N GLN A 170 13.33 8.32 16.65
CA GLN A 170 13.83 9.09 17.80
C GLN A 170 12.90 8.97 19.01
N PRO A 171 13.41 9.12 20.24
CA PRO A 171 12.57 9.16 21.44
C PRO A 171 11.39 10.13 21.28
N GLY A 172 10.18 9.69 21.64
CA GLY A 172 8.94 10.46 21.45
C GLY A 172 8.42 10.53 20.01
N GLY A 173 8.94 9.71 19.09
CA GLY A 173 8.50 9.67 17.68
C GLY A 173 7.00 9.40 17.54
N LEU A 174 6.44 8.46 18.32
CA LEU A 174 5.01 8.17 18.30
C LEU A 174 4.17 9.37 18.74
N THR A 175 4.55 10.05 19.82
CA THR A 175 3.88 11.27 20.28
C THR A 175 3.90 12.37 19.21
N ARG A 176 5.04 12.58 18.51
CA ARG A 176 5.13 13.54 17.39
C ARG A 176 4.19 13.14 16.26
N SER A 177 4.19 11.86 15.86
CA SER A 177 3.32 11.35 14.81
C SER A 177 1.83 11.51 15.14
N VAL A 178 1.42 11.30 16.41
CA VAL A 178 0.04 11.56 16.84
C VAL A 178 -0.28 13.05 16.85
N ARG A 179 0.66 13.92 17.24
CA ARG A 179 0.45 15.38 17.17
C ARG A 179 0.26 15.89 15.75
N ASP A 180 0.88 15.27 14.77
CA ASP A 180 0.70 15.62 13.34
C ASP A 180 -0.72 15.31 12.84
N LEU A 181 -1.48 14.45 13.56
CA LEU A 181 -2.91 14.22 13.28
C LEU A 181 -3.78 15.48 13.55
N ALA A 182 -3.25 16.53 14.16
CA ALA A 182 -3.96 17.79 14.39
C ALA A 182 -4.55 18.41 13.12
N THR A 183 -3.98 18.10 11.96
CA THR A 183 -4.48 18.55 10.64
C THR A 183 -5.52 17.62 10.02
N LEU A 184 -5.69 16.41 10.58
CA LEU A 184 -6.56 15.38 10.02
C LEU A 184 -8.02 15.69 10.27
N ARG A 185 -8.79 15.88 9.20
CA ARG A 185 -10.24 16.16 9.27
C ARG A 185 -11.02 14.85 9.29
N SER A 186 -11.99 14.76 10.19
CA SER A 186 -12.95 13.65 10.23
C SER A 186 -13.80 13.62 8.94
N THR A 187 -14.11 12.43 8.45
CA THR A 187 -14.97 12.17 7.28
C THR A 187 -16.38 11.72 7.68
N ALA A 188 -16.59 11.42 8.95
CA ALA A 188 -17.85 11.02 9.55
C ALA A 188 -17.91 11.46 11.02
N ALA A 189 -19.10 11.51 11.58
CA ALA A 189 -19.26 11.67 13.01
C ALA A 189 -18.75 10.43 13.76
N VAL A 190 -18.28 10.64 14.99
CA VAL A 190 -17.82 9.58 15.89
C VAL A 190 -18.92 8.53 16.08
N GLY A 191 -18.60 7.25 15.92
CA GLY A 191 -19.51 6.12 16.02
C GLY A 191 -20.44 5.90 14.82
N GLN A 192 -20.43 6.77 13.81
CA GLN A 192 -21.41 6.72 12.72
C GLN A 192 -21.18 5.55 11.74
N ARG A 193 -19.92 5.26 11.40
CA ARG A 193 -19.57 4.23 10.43
C ARG A 193 -18.18 3.67 10.66
N TYR A 194 -17.97 2.47 10.15
CA TYR A 194 -16.63 1.90 10.03
C TYR A 194 -15.84 2.61 8.93
N GLU A 195 -14.63 3.06 9.28
CA GLU A 195 -13.63 3.53 8.32
C GLU A 195 -12.24 3.16 8.85
N TYR A 196 -11.59 2.18 8.20
CA TYR A 196 -10.29 1.70 8.61
C TYR A 196 -9.27 2.86 8.56
N SER A 197 -8.50 3.04 9.64
CA SER A 197 -7.52 4.13 9.71
C SER A 197 -6.38 3.78 10.65
N ASP A 198 -5.15 3.89 10.17
CA ASP A 198 -3.94 3.68 10.98
C ASP A 198 -3.80 4.72 12.10
N ALA A 199 -4.34 5.93 11.90
CA ALA A 199 -4.36 6.97 12.91
C ALA A 199 -5.02 6.51 14.24
N ASN A 200 -6.03 5.63 14.16
CA ASN A 200 -6.66 5.07 15.36
C ASN A 200 -5.65 4.31 16.22
N TYR A 201 -4.84 3.48 15.60
CA TYR A 201 -3.86 2.64 16.29
C TYR A 201 -2.61 3.41 16.70
N MET A 202 -2.26 4.49 15.99
CA MET A 202 -1.26 5.45 16.47
C MET A 202 -1.70 6.09 17.79
N ILE A 203 -2.95 6.56 17.87
CA ILE A 203 -3.53 7.15 19.10
C ILE A 203 -3.57 6.10 20.22
N LEU A 204 -3.97 4.84 19.94
CA LEU A 204 -3.98 3.77 20.94
C LEU A 204 -2.58 3.42 21.43
N GLY A 205 -1.57 3.42 20.55
CA GLY A 205 -0.18 3.23 20.98
C GLY A 205 0.31 4.34 21.92
N ALA A 206 0.02 5.61 21.58
CA ALA A 206 0.36 6.75 22.45
C ALA A 206 -0.41 6.70 23.78
N LEU A 207 -1.67 6.22 23.77
CA LEU A 207 -2.44 6.00 25.00
C LEU A 207 -1.75 4.97 25.91
N VAL A 208 -1.22 3.89 25.35
CA VAL A 208 -0.43 2.92 26.13
C VAL A 208 0.80 3.59 26.73
N GLU A 209 1.53 4.44 26.01
CA GLU A 209 2.68 5.19 26.51
C GLU A 209 2.31 6.10 27.68
N ASP A 210 1.30 6.95 27.51
CA ASP A 210 0.88 7.91 28.54
C ASP A 210 0.35 7.22 29.81
N VAL A 211 -0.48 6.18 29.64
CA VAL A 211 -1.04 5.43 30.77
C VAL A 211 0.04 4.68 31.54
N THR A 212 1.08 4.17 30.86
CA THR A 212 2.10 3.33 31.50
C THR A 212 3.37 4.10 31.92
N GLY A 213 3.61 5.26 31.33
CA GLY A 213 4.80 6.08 31.54
C GLY A 213 6.06 5.52 30.85
N GLY A 214 5.91 4.52 29.97
CA GLY A 214 6.98 3.90 29.22
C GLY A 214 6.73 3.94 27.71
N THR A 215 7.68 3.51 26.89
CA THR A 215 7.49 3.43 25.45
C THR A 215 6.57 2.25 25.07
N PHE A 216 5.84 2.37 23.97
CA PHE A 216 4.96 1.32 23.47
C PHE A 216 5.74 0.01 23.21
N GLY A 217 6.93 0.12 22.61
CA GLY A 217 7.79 -1.04 22.36
C GLY A 217 8.22 -1.74 23.66
N ALA A 218 8.60 -0.98 24.69
CA ALA A 218 8.97 -1.55 26.00
C ALA A 218 7.76 -2.23 26.68
N TYR A 219 6.56 -1.67 26.53
CA TYR A 219 5.35 -2.32 27.00
C TYR A 219 5.11 -3.67 26.31
N LEU A 220 5.13 -3.69 24.97
CA LEU A 220 4.98 -4.94 24.22
C LEU A 220 6.03 -5.97 24.61
N ARG A 221 7.30 -5.58 24.69
CA ARG A 221 8.39 -6.47 25.08
C ARG A 221 8.07 -7.16 26.40
N ARG A 222 7.81 -6.36 27.44
CA ARG A 222 7.61 -6.85 28.80
C ARG A 222 6.33 -7.66 29.01
N HIS A 223 5.22 -7.25 28.35
CA HIS A 223 3.89 -7.78 28.67
C HIS A 223 3.33 -8.74 27.62
N VAL A 224 3.97 -8.83 26.44
CA VAL A 224 3.52 -9.68 25.35
C VAL A 224 4.66 -10.56 24.80
N LEU A 225 5.75 -9.94 24.32
CA LEU A 225 6.77 -10.68 23.57
C LEU A 225 7.57 -11.63 24.46
N ASP A 226 8.11 -11.15 25.60
CA ASP A 226 8.87 -11.97 26.53
C ASP A 226 8.00 -13.07 27.18
N PRO A 227 6.78 -12.78 27.69
CA PRO A 227 5.89 -13.81 28.21
C PRO A 227 5.51 -14.90 27.20
N LEU A 228 5.42 -14.56 25.92
CA LEU A 228 5.18 -15.51 24.83
C LEU A 228 6.45 -16.11 24.25
N GLN A 229 7.63 -15.83 24.83
CA GLN A 229 8.93 -16.32 24.33
C GLN A 229 9.20 -15.94 22.86
N MET A 230 8.76 -14.76 22.45
CA MET A 230 8.92 -14.25 21.08
C MET A 230 10.30 -13.61 20.91
N THR A 231 11.33 -14.42 20.82
CA THR A 231 12.74 -13.99 20.88
C THR A 231 13.29 -13.43 19.58
N HIS A 232 12.61 -13.71 18.45
CA HIS A 232 12.91 -13.18 17.11
C HIS A 232 11.90 -12.12 16.68
N SER A 233 11.43 -11.32 17.65
CA SER A 233 10.47 -10.23 17.45
C SER A 233 11.10 -8.89 17.83
N ALA A 234 10.67 -7.80 17.18
CA ALA A 234 11.16 -6.45 17.44
C ALA A 234 10.02 -5.43 17.46
N ALA A 235 10.01 -4.60 18.50
CA ALA A 235 9.10 -3.47 18.68
C ALA A 235 9.84 -2.11 18.68
N THR A 236 11.16 -2.12 18.49
CA THR A 236 12.00 -0.93 18.38
C THR A 236 13.04 -1.11 17.27
N VAL A 237 13.58 -0.02 16.76
CA VAL A 237 14.63 -0.07 15.73
C VAL A 237 15.91 -0.77 16.23
N ASP A 238 16.23 -0.65 17.50
CA ASP A 238 17.44 -1.32 18.06
C ASP A 238 17.23 -2.83 18.17
N GLU A 239 16.05 -3.28 18.59
CA GLU A 239 15.68 -4.69 18.55
C GLU A 239 15.66 -5.23 17.11
N ALA A 240 15.10 -4.47 16.16
CA ALA A 240 15.07 -4.83 14.75
C ALA A 240 16.48 -5.02 14.15
N ARG A 241 17.43 -4.18 14.54
CA ARG A 241 18.84 -4.34 14.18
C ARG A 241 19.46 -5.57 14.85
N ALA A 242 19.13 -5.81 16.12
CA ALA A 242 19.68 -6.94 16.88
C ALA A 242 19.25 -8.30 16.31
N ILE A 243 17.97 -8.44 15.92
CA ILE A 243 17.48 -9.69 15.28
C ILE A 243 17.81 -9.77 13.79
N GLY A 244 18.27 -8.68 13.16
CA GLY A 244 18.70 -8.66 11.77
C GLY A 244 17.58 -8.93 10.77
N ILE A 245 16.54 -8.09 10.74
CA ILE A 245 15.45 -8.21 9.75
C ILE A 245 16.06 -8.12 8.34
N PRO A 246 15.92 -9.15 7.48
CA PRO A 246 16.49 -9.12 6.14
C PRO A 246 15.72 -8.13 5.24
N ALA A 247 16.26 -7.83 4.07
CA ALA A 247 15.47 -7.18 3.04
C ALA A 247 14.36 -8.13 2.56
N GLY A 248 13.20 -7.58 2.24
CA GLY A 248 12.15 -8.26 1.51
C GLY A 248 12.19 -7.89 0.01
N HIS A 249 11.03 -7.96 -0.62
CA HIS A 249 10.85 -7.65 -2.04
C HIS A 249 9.57 -6.83 -2.27
N ARG A 250 9.52 -6.15 -3.40
CA ARG A 250 8.30 -5.52 -3.91
C ARG A 250 8.10 -5.87 -5.38
N TYR A 251 6.86 -5.87 -5.84
CA TYR A 251 6.59 -6.08 -7.26
C TYR A 251 6.97 -4.82 -8.05
N TYR A 252 7.70 -5.03 -9.15
CA TYR A 252 8.01 -4.02 -10.14
C TYR A 252 7.77 -4.61 -11.53
N LEU A 253 6.80 -4.10 -12.25
CA LEU A 253 6.33 -4.66 -13.53
C LEU A 253 6.00 -6.17 -13.40
N GLY A 254 5.34 -6.55 -12.31
CA GLY A 254 4.94 -7.93 -12.03
C GLY A 254 6.08 -8.89 -11.68
N GLN A 255 7.30 -8.38 -11.43
CA GLN A 255 8.46 -9.18 -11.02
C GLN A 255 8.95 -8.77 -9.62
N PRO A 256 9.42 -9.73 -8.80
CA PRO A 256 10.01 -9.43 -7.52
C PRO A 256 11.31 -8.63 -7.68
N ARG A 257 11.44 -7.57 -6.88
CA ARG A 257 12.66 -6.76 -6.78
C ARG A 257 12.99 -6.55 -5.32
N ARG A 258 14.24 -6.84 -4.95
CA ARG A 258 14.75 -6.63 -3.60
C ARG A 258 14.46 -5.20 -3.14
N PHE A 259 13.95 -5.08 -1.94
CA PHE A 259 13.68 -3.82 -1.27
C PHE A 259 13.81 -4.00 0.24
N ALA A 260 14.39 -3.04 0.93
CA ALA A 260 14.47 -3.02 2.38
C ALA A 260 13.68 -1.80 2.88
N ALA A 261 12.48 -2.03 3.38
CA ALA A 261 11.76 -0.97 4.07
C ALA A 261 12.49 -0.61 5.36
N PRO A 262 12.68 0.67 5.69
CA PRO A 262 13.19 1.05 7.00
C PRO A 262 12.23 0.61 8.09
N PHE A 263 12.77 0.26 9.28
CA PHE A 263 11.94 0.02 10.45
C PHE A 263 11.39 1.35 10.99
N ASP A 264 10.13 1.36 11.42
CA ASP A 264 9.48 2.54 12.00
C ASP A 264 9.01 2.24 13.43
N THR A 265 9.77 2.68 14.43
CA THR A 265 9.40 2.50 15.84
C THR A 265 8.08 3.20 16.17
N ALA A 266 7.84 4.40 15.62
CA ALA A 266 6.57 5.09 15.77
C ALA A 266 5.41 4.39 15.05
N GLY A 267 5.73 3.56 14.07
CA GLY A 267 4.78 2.77 13.28
C GLY A 267 4.38 1.43 13.89
N VAL A 268 5.08 0.96 14.94
CA VAL A 268 4.81 -0.34 15.57
C VAL A 268 3.35 -0.54 15.97
N PRO A 269 2.64 0.47 16.52
CA PRO A 269 1.25 0.28 16.91
C PRO A 269 0.30 -0.09 15.76
N TYR A 270 0.60 0.27 14.53
CA TYR A 270 -0.29 0.03 13.40
C TYR A 270 0.28 -0.89 12.32
N GLY A 271 1.63 -1.10 12.23
CA GLY A 271 2.15 -1.81 11.07
C GLY A 271 3.61 -2.27 11.08
N PHE A 272 4.44 -1.91 12.05
CA PHE A 272 5.89 -2.16 11.99
C PHE A 272 6.43 -3.08 13.07
N LEU A 273 5.57 -3.81 13.81
CA LEU A 273 6.04 -4.90 14.64
C LEU A 273 6.68 -5.95 13.74
N ALA A 274 7.82 -6.49 14.14
CA ALA A 274 8.46 -7.60 13.48
C ALA A 274 8.36 -8.88 14.32
N ALA A 275 8.19 -10.03 13.66
CA ALA A 275 8.25 -11.34 14.31
C ALA A 275 8.67 -12.42 13.30
N SER A 276 9.23 -13.52 13.83
CA SER A 276 9.43 -14.74 13.07
C SER A 276 8.15 -15.59 13.00
N LEU A 277 8.14 -16.64 12.17
CA LEU A 277 7.06 -17.61 12.14
C LEU A 277 6.91 -18.33 13.49
N ASP A 278 8.02 -18.77 14.08
CA ASP A 278 8.01 -19.43 15.39
C ASP A 278 7.36 -18.54 16.45
N ASP A 279 7.77 -17.29 16.53
CA ASP A 279 7.23 -16.32 17.48
C ASP A 279 5.72 -16.08 17.23
N LEU A 280 5.31 -15.92 15.96
CA LEU A 280 3.91 -15.70 15.63
C LEU A 280 3.03 -16.93 15.90
N THR A 281 3.60 -18.15 15.90
CA THR A 281 2.88 -19.35 16.35
C THR A 281 2.59 -19.33 17.84
N HIS A 282 3.51 -18.84 18.69
CA HIS A 282 3.27 -18.66 20.12
C HIS A 282 2.11 -17.69 20.37
N TYR A 283 2.10 -16.58 19.63
CA TYR A 283 0.98 -15.62 19.68
C TYR A 283 -0.34 -16.25 19.24
N ALA A 284 -0.35 -16.99 18.11
CA ALA A 284 -1.54 -17.67 17.62
C ALA A 284 -2.09 -18.71 18.62
N ILE A 285 -1.20 -19.47 19.27
CA ILE A 285 -1.56 -20.41 20.35
C ILE A 285 -2.22 -19.66 21.49
N ALA A 286 -1.64 -18.54 21.94
CA ALA A 286 -2.23 -17.74 23.01
C ALA A 286 -3.63 -17.22 22.62
N GLN A 287 -3.81 -16.77 21.38
CA GLN A 287 -5.10 -16.30 20.89
C GLN A 287 -6.17 -17.41 20.82
N LEU A 288 -5.80 -18.64 20.44
CA LEU A 288 -6.71 -19.79 20.42
C LEU A 288 -7.07 -20.27 21.83
N ASN A 289 -6.14 -20.17 22.79
CA ASN A 289 -6.28 -20.72 24.12
C ASN A 289 -6.71 -19.66 25.17
N GLY A 290 -7.49 -18.65 24.76
CA GLY A 290 -8.07 -17.66 25.68
C GLY A 290 -7.01 -16.84 26.42
N GLY A 291 -5.95 -16.45 25.73
CA GLY A 291 -4.87 -15.61 26.24
C GLY A 291 -3.74 -16.39 26.94
N ARG A 292 -3.64 -17.72 26.76
CA ARG A 292 -2.63 -18.58 27.41
C ARG A 292 -1.67 -19.22 26.41
N TYR A 293 -0.39 -19.18 26.75
CA TYR A 293 0.68 -19.93 26.10
C TYR A 293 1.45 -20.73 27.16
N GLY A 294 1.37 -22.04 27.12
CA GLY A 294 1.84 -22.90 28.21
C GLY A 294 1.20 -22.52 29.55
N ASP A 295 2.01 -22.28 30.57
CA ASP A 295 1.57 -21.84 31.88
C ASP A 295 1.37 -20.31 31.97
N THR A 296 1.85 -19.58 30.98
CA THR A 296 1.78 -18.11 30.95
C THR A 296 0.42 -17.64 30.46
N ARG A 297 -0.18 -16.67 31.16
CA ARG A 297 -1.40 -15.99 30.76
C ARG A 297 -1.10 -14.50 30.49
N ILE A 298 -1.34 -14.06 29.26
CA ILE A 298 -1.14 -12.67 28.85
C ILE A 298 -2.44 -11.86 28.84
N LEU A 299 -3.60 -12.53 28.83
CA LEU A 299 -4.92 -11.89 28.87
C LEU A 299 -5.96 -12.90 29.41
N GLY A 300 -7.06 -12.42 29.98
CA GLY A 300 -8.19 -13.25 30.39
C GLY A 300 -8.96 -13.82 29.21
N THR A 301 -9.60 -14.97 29.42
CA THR A 301 -10.39 -15.64 28.38
C THR A 301 -11.53 -14.77 27.84
N ASP A 302 -12.25 -14.07 28.74
CA ASP A 302 -13.35 -13.20 28.34
C ASP A 302 -12.86 -11.97 27.57
N SER A 303 -11.74 -11.38 27.98
CA SER A 303 -11.10 -10.28 27.27
C SER A 303 -10.59 -10.71 25.89
N THR A 304 -10.01 -11.91 25.76
CA THR A 304 -9.60 -12.50 24.47
C THR A 304 -10.82 -12.70 23.57
N LYS A 305 -11.90 -13.25 24.10
CA LYS A 305 -13.16 -13.43 23.37
C LYS A 305 -13.75 -12.10 22.94
N GLN A 306 -13.68 -11.08 23.79
CA GLN A 306 -14.12 -9.72 23.45
C GLN A 306 -13.33 -9.15 22.27
N MET A 307 -11.99 -9.31 22.26
CA MET A 307 -11.17 -8.89 21.12
C MET A 307 -11.59 -9.54 19.81
N HIS A 308 -11.91 -10.84 19.85
CA HIS A 308 -12.31 -11.65 18.70
C HIS A 308 -13.78 -11.44 18.29
N THR A 309 -14.56 -10.68 19.05
CA THR A 309 -15.97 -10.44 18.71
C THR A 309 -16.08 -9.25 17.77
N GLY A 310 -16.52 -9.49 16.56
CA GLY A 310 -16.82 -8.44 15.59
C GLY A 310 -18.09 -7.69 15.95
N THR A 311 -17.96 -6.44 16.36
CA THR A 311 -19.08 -5.61 16.82
C THR A 311 -19.54 -4.58 15.80
N VAL A 312 -18.70 -4.29 14.78
CA VAL A 312 -18.96 -3.24 13.79
C VAL A 312 -18.92 -3.85 12.39
N SER A 313 -19.99 -3.67 11.60
CA SER A 313 -20.06 -4.16 10.22
C SER A 313 -19.07 -3.44 9.31
N THR A 314 -18.34 -4.21 8.49
CA THR A 314 -17.39 -3.71 7.48
C THR A 314 -17.93 -3.79 6.06
N GLY A 315 -19.14 -4.30 5.87
CA GLY A 315 -19.75 -4.60 4.56
C GLY A 315 -19.44 -6.00 4.03
N HIS A 316 -18.36 -6.63 4.48
CA HIS A 316 -17.96 -8.02 4.12
C HIS A 316 -17.59 -8.83 5.37
N GLY A 317 -18.24 -8.56 6.47
CA GLY A 317 -17.99 -9.15 7.78
C GLY A 317 -18.08 -8.09 8.86
N SER A 318 -17.31 -8.25 9.94
CA SER A 318 -17.27 -7.28 11.03
C SER A 318 -15.85 -7.07 11.55
N TYR A 319 -15.66 -6.03 12.37
CA TYR A 319 -14.39 -5.71 13.03
C TYR A 319 -14.57 -5.72 14.55
N GLY A 320 -13.64 -6.36 15.25
CA GLY A 320 -13.49 -6.37 16.69
C GLY A 320 -12.33 -5.46 17.13
N PHE A 321 -11.58 -5.87 18.15
CA PHE A 321 -10.42 -5.13 18.62
C PHE A 321 -9.14 -5.68 17.97
N GLY A 322 -8.71 -5.06 16.89
CA GLY A 322 -7.54 -5.49 16.12
C GLY A 322 -7.76 -6.73 15.24
N TRP A 323 -9.00 -7.18 15.10
CA TRP A 323 -9.34 -8.38 14.36
C TRP A 323 -10.53 -8.18 13.43
N ARG A 324 -10.47 -8.76 12.25
CA ARG A 324 -11.57 -8.91 11.31
C ARG A 324 -12.31 -10.21 11.57
N ASN A 325 -13.60 -10.22 11.35
CA ASN A 325 -14.45 -11.41 11.43
C ASN A 325 -15.18 -11.62 10.11
N SER A 326 -15.16 -12.83 9.62
CA SER A 326 -15.94 -13.23 8.45
C SER A 326 -16.21 -14.74 8.49
N THR A 327 -16.89 -15.23 7.46
CA THR A 327 -17.10 -16.65 7.24
C THR A 327 -16.28 -17.07 6.03
N LEU A 328 -15.61 -18.22 6.09
CA LEU A 328 -14.92 -18.82 4.95
C LEU A 328 -15.95 -19.26 3.92
N ASP A 329 -15.96 -18.62 2.76
CA ASP A 329 -16.86 -18.95 1.65
C ASP A 329 -16.67 -20.41 1.23
N GLY A 330 -17.79 -21.10 0.97
CA GLY A 330 -17.82 -22.50 0.56
C GLY A 330 -17.65 -23.53 1.67
N VAL A 331 -17.29 -23.11 2.90
CA VAL A 331 -17.12 -23.98 4.07
C VAL A 331 -18.05 -23.61 5.22
N GLY A 332 -18.41 -22.33 5.33
CA GLY A 332 -19.29 -21.84 6.38
C GLY A 332 -18.63 -21.64 7.75
N THR A 333 -17.30 -21.88 7.87
CA THR A 333 -16.56 -21.72 9.12
C THR A 333 -16.35 -20.26 9.44
N ARG A 334 -16.68 -19.85 10.66
CA ARG A 334 -16.36 -18.52 11.18
C ARG A 334 -14.85 -18.41 11.38
N ILE A 335 -14.29 -17.31 10.92
CA ILE A 335 -12.87 -16.96 11.11
C ILE A 335 -12.70 -15.59 11.73
N VAL A 336 -11.63 -15.46 12.51
CA VAL A 336 -11.09 -14.23 13.08
C VAL A 336 -9.70 -14.05 12.49
N TRP A 337 -9.44 -12.94 11.83
CA TRP A 337 -8.21 -12.81 11.04
C TRP A 337 -7.70 -11.38 10.96
N HIS A 338 -6.43 -11.23 10.71
CA HIS A 338 -5.84 -10.00 10.24
C HIS A 338 -4.73 -10.28 9.23
N ALA A 339 -4.78 -9.56 8.10
CA ALA A 339 -3.67 -9.49 7.15
C ALA A 339 -2.89 -8.20 7.38
N GLY A 340 -1.61 -8.23 7.08
CA GLY A 340 -0.75 -7.08 7.22
C GLY A 340 0.25 -6.98 6.07
N ALA A 341 0.41 -5.77 5.56
CA ALA A 341 1.36 -5.44 4.52
C ALA A 341 2.31 -4.34 4.99
N THR A 342 3.56 -4.48 4.62
CA THR A 342 4.55 -3.41 4.51
C THR A 342 5.00 -3.31 3.05
N PRO A 343 5.79 -2.33 2.65
CA PRO A 343 6.22 -2.24 1.25
C PRO A 343 6.93 -3.48 0.69
N ASP A 344 7.41 -4.38 1.56
CA ASP A 344 8.27 -5.52 1.23
C ASP A 344 7.89 -6.84 1.89
N TYR A 345 6.86 -6.87 2.76
CA TYR A 345 6.40 -8.08 3.45
C TYR A 345 4.88 -8.14 3.49
N PHE A 346 4.37 -9.36 3.54
CA PHE A 346 2.95 -9.62 3.78
C PHE A 346 2.79 -10.76 4.80
N THR A 347 1.96 -10.54 5.81
CA THR A 347 1.62 -11.52 6.84
C THR A 347 0.13 -11.70 6.91
N HIS A 348 -0.34 -12.94 7.04
CA HIS A 348 -1.75 -13.23 7.21
C HIS A 348 -1.93 -14.27 8.32
N LEU A 349 -2.60 -13.88 9.39
CA LEU A 349 -2.97 -14.73 10.51
C LEU A 349 -4.49 -14.93 10.51
N VAL A 350 -4.91 -16.19 10.39
CA VAL A 350 -6.32 -16.63 10.39
C VAL A 350 -6.53 -17.60 11.54
N LEU A 351 -7.46 -17.29 12.40
CA LEU A 351 -7.94 -18.15 13.48
C LEU A 351 -9.32 -18.70 13.09
N ALA A 352 -9.57 -19.97 13.33
CA ALA A 352 -10.88 -20.61 13.29
C ALA A 352 -11.21 -21.14 14.70
N PRO A 353 -11.76 -20.31 15.59
CA PRO A 353 -11.90 -20.65 17.01
C PRO A 353 -12.74 -21.90 17.27
N GLU A 354 -13.77 -22.13 16.45
CA GLU A 354 -14.68 -23.29 16.61
C GLU A 354 -14.00 -24.63 16.36
N SER A 355 -13.00 -24.67 15.46
CA SER A 355 -12.17 -25.84 15.18
C SER A 355 -10.83 -25.83 15.94
N ASN A 356 -10.60 -24.81 16.76
CA ASN A 356 -9.37 -24.56 17.50
C ASN A 356 -8.13 -24.56 16.58
N LEU A 357 -8.26 -23.97 15.36
CA LEU A 357 -7.25 -23.97 14.31
C LEU A 357 -6.74 -22.56 14.05
N ALA A 358 -5.44 -22.43 13.81
CA ALA A 358 -4.85 -21.21 13.23
C ALA A 358 -4.01 -21.56 12.00
N VAL A 359 -4.02 -20.62 11.05
CA VAL A 359 -3.18 -20.63 9.85
C VAL A 359 -2.38 -19.35 9.83
N ILE A 360 -1.09 -19.47 9.60
CA ILE A 360 -0.17 -18.34 9.44
C ILE A 360 0.48 -18.47 8.08
N ILE A 361 0.50 -17.41 7.29
CA ILE A 361 1.33 -17.30 6.07
C ILE A 361 2.06 -15.97 6.10
N MET A 362 3.36 -16.03 5.85
CA MET A 362 4.26 -14.89 5.80
C MET A 362 5.04 -14.97 4.48
N THR A 363 5.01 -13.89 3.69
CA THR A 363 5.79 -13.78 2.46
C THR A 363 6.67 -12.54 2.50
N ASN A 364 7.88 -12.66 1.96
CA ASN A 364 8.83 -11.55 1.91
C ASN A 364 8.67 -10.72 0.63
N ILE A 365 7.43 -10.51 0.22
CA ILE A 365 7.07 -9.65 -0.90
C ILE A 365 5.70 -9.02 -0.69
N TYR A 366 5.57 -7.78 -1.15
CA TYR A 366 4.27 -7.12 -1.26
C TYR A 366 4.21 -6.18 -2.47
N GLY A 367 3.00 -5.81 -2.85
CA GLY A 367 2.65 -4.75 -3.79
C GLY A 367 1.14 -4.67 -3.93
N LEU A 368 0.60 -3.46 -3.94
CA LEU A 368 -0.84 -3.18 -3.95
C LEU A 368 -1.65 -4.01 -4.96
N PRO A 369 -1.19 -4.24 -6.22
CA PRO A 369 -1.97 -5.02 -7.17
C PRO A 369 -2.10 -6.50 -6.80
N MET A 370 -1.25 -7.00 -5.89
CA MET A 370 -1.20 -8.39 -5.46
C MET A 370 -1.87 -8.64 -4.10
N ASP A 371 -2.55 -7.65 -3.54
CA ASP A 371 -3.20 -7.77 -2.22
C ASP A 371 -4.21 -8.95 -2.16
N ALA A 372 -5.08 -9.06 -3.15
CA ALA A 372 -6.06 -10.15 -3.21
C ALA A 372 -5.40 -11.55 -3.41
N PRO A 373 -4.47 -11.76 -4.35
CA PRO A 373 -3.70 -13.00 -4.43
C PRO A 373 -2.95 -13.36 -3.15
N LEU A 374 -2.28 -12.39 -2.52
CA LEU A 374 -1.53 -12.62 -1.27
C LEU A 374 -2.48 -13.00 -0.12
N SER A 375 -3.61 -12.32 0.01
CA SER A 375 -4.62 -12.65 1.02
C SER A 375 -5.26 -14.02 0.81
N ALA A 376 -5.40 -14.48 -0.44
CA ALA A 376 -5.99 -15.77 -0.76
C ALA A 376 -5.21 -16.96 -0.18
N GLY A 377 -3.90 -16.84 0.02
CA GLY A 377 -3.05 -17.92 0.52
C GLY A 377 -3.58 -18.52 1.83
N ALA A 378 -3.70 -17.71 2.88
CA ALA A 378 -4.15 -18.19 4.19
C ALA A 378 -5.62 -18.61 4.20
N PHE A 379 -6.48 -17.88 3.49
CA PHE A 379 -7.90 -18.28 3.35
C PHE A 379 -8.06 -19.61 2.66
N ASN A 380 -7.32 -19.86 1.58
CA ASN A 380 -7.39 -21.12 0.84
C ASN A 380 -6.80 -22.28 1.65
N LEU A 381 -5.68 -22.05 2.34
CA LEU A 381 -5.15 -23.07 3.24
C LEU A 381 -6.17 -23.42 4.33
N ALA A 382 -6.80 -22.41 4.96
CA ALA A 382 -7.86 -22.64 5.93
C ALA A 382 -9.07 -23.39 5.32
N ARG A 383 -9.47 -23.09 4.07
CA ARG A 383 -10.54 -23.83 3.36
C ARG A 383 -10.18 -25.30 3.18
N ILE A 384 -8.97 -25.60 2.69
CA ILE A 384 -8.49 -26.97 2.49
C ILE A 384 -8.54 -27.75 3.80
N LEU A 385 -8.04 -27.14 4.88
CA LEU A 385 -8.05 -27.76 6.21
C LEU A 385 -9.45 -28.01 6.79
N HIS A 386 -10.49 -27.41 6.21
CA HIS A 386 -11.89 -27.66 6.54
C HIS A 386 -12.63 -28.43 5.43
N GLY A 387 -11.90 -29.14 4.55
CA GLY A 387 -12.48 -29.97 3.48
C GLY A 387 -13.06 -29.18 2.29
N GLY A 388 -12.79 -27.88 2.22
CA GLY A 388 -13.21 -27.03 1.11
C GLY A 388 -12.19 -27.01 -0.04
N THR A 389 -12.53 -26.28 -1.11
CA THR A 389 -11.64 -26.09 -2.27
C THR A 389 -11.08 -24.68 -2.31
N PRO A 390 -9.82 -24.50 -2.76
CA PRO A 390 -9.24 -23.17 -2.95
C PRO A 390 -10.02 -22.36 -4.00
N THR A 391 -10.05 -21.06 -3.82
CA THR A 391 -10.64 -20.11 -4.77
C THR A 391 -9.55 -19.28 -5.44
N ALA A 392 -9.72 -19.03 -6.73
CA ALA A 392 -8.80 -18.18 -7.47
C ALA A 392 -8.93 -16.72 -7.04
N ALA A 393 -7.79 -16.03 -6.92
CA ALA A 393 -7.73 -14.59 -6.73
C ALA A 393 -6.78 -13.98 -7.76
N ALA A 394 -7.26 -12.96 -8.47
CA ALA A 394 -6.48 -12.28 -9.49
C ALA A 394 -5.90 -10.96 -8.96
N ALA A 395 -4.78 -10.55 -9.52
CA ALA A 395 -4.21 -9.23 -9.31
C ALA A 395 -5.20 -8.12 -9.74
N ASP A 396 -5.07 -6.93 -9.14
CA ASP A 396 -5.95 -5.81 -9.47
C ASP A 396 -5.74 -5.37 -10.93
N PRO A 397 -6.74 -5.57 -11.82
CA PRO A 397 -6.63 -5.21 -13.22
C PRO A 397 -6.52 -3.68 -13.44
N VAL A 398 -7.04 -2.86 -12.51
CA VAL A 398 -6.98 -1.39 -12.62
C VAL A 398 -5.53 -0.91 -12.59
N HIS A 399 -4.70 -1.50 -11.74
CA HIS A 399 -3.26 -1.21 -11.72
C HIS A 399 -2.61 -1.47 -13.09
N VAL A 400 -2.88 -2.63 -13.68
CA VAL A 400 -2.32 -3.02 -14.99
C VAL A 400 -2.80 -2.07 -16.08
N TRP A 401 -4.07 -1.69 -16.10
CA TRP A 401 -4.60 -0.75 -17.09
C TRP A 401 -4.02 0.65 -16.95
N VAL A 402 -3.91 1.17 -15.73
CA VAL A 402 -3.32 2.49 -15.49
C VAL A 402 -1.84 2.50 -15.87
N LEU A 403 -1.09 1.48 -15.47
CA LEU A 403 0.32 1.35 -15.82
C LEU A 403 0.52 1.25 -17.34
N THR A 404 -0.26 0.39 -18.02
CA THR A 404 -0.19 0.23 -19.48
C THR A 404 -0.56 1.53 -20.20
N GLY A 405 -1.57 2.24 -19.71
CA GLY A 405 -1.95 3.56 -20.22
C GLY A 405 -0.83 4.59 -20.10
N LEU A 406 -0.20 4.68 -18.92
CA LEU A 406 0.94 5.58 -18.69
C LEU A 406 2.14 5.24 -19.59
N LEU A 407 2.46 3.96 -19.74
CA LEU A 407 3.53 3.50 -20.63
C LEU A 407 3.20 3.82 -22.10
N GLY A 408 1.96 3.65 -22.52
CA GLY A 408 1.48 4.05 -23.85
C GLY A 408 1.65 5.54 -24.09
N VAL A 409 1.25 6.38 -23.13
CA VAL A 409 1.47 7.83 -23.19
C VAL A 409 2.96 8.16 -23.28
N ALA A 410 3.80 7.51 -22.48
CA ALA A 410 5.25 7.71 -22.53
C ALA A 410 5.84 7.40 -23.92
N VAL A 411 5.42 6.30 -24.57
CA VAL A 411 5.83 5.94 -25.93
C VAL A 411 5.42 7.02 -26.94
N VAL A 412 4.20 7.53 -26.86
CA VAL A 412 3.72 8.62 -27.72
C VAL A 412 4.55 9.89 -27.52
N LEU A 413 4.85 10.26 -26.27
CA LEU A 413 5.67 11.42 -25.93
C LEU A 413 7.10 11.28 -26.43
N ILE A 414 7.73 10.10 -26.27
CA ILE A 414 9.07 9.80 -26.79
C ILE A 414 9.08 9.97 -28.32
N THR A 415 8.10 9.38 -29.00
CA THR A 415 7.99 9.47 -30.48
C THR A 415 7.84 10.93 -30.94
N ALA A 416 6.97 11.71 -30.26
CA ALA A 416 6.77 13.11 -30.56
C ALA A 416 8.03 13.95 -30.26
N LEU A 417 8.76 13.63 -29.21
CA LEU A 417 10.00 14.30 -28.85
C LEU A 417 11.10 14.01 -29.88
N VAL A 418 11.33 12.75 -30.23
CA VAL A 418 12.29 12.34 -31.27
C VAL A 418 11.96 13.02 -32.60
N TRP A 419 10.69 13.02 -33.02
CA TRP A 419 10.24 13.71 -34.22
C TRP A 419 10.49 15.23 -34.16
N SER A 420 10.28 15.85 -33.00
CA SER A 420 10.55 17.27 -32.79
C SER A 420 12.04 17.59 -32.92
N TRP A 421 12.89 16.78 -32.28
CA TRP A 421 14.35 16.92 -32.35
C TRP A 421 14.91 16.69 -33.75
N THR A 422 14.43 15.69 -34.48
CA THR A 422 14.85 15.45 -35.88
C THR A 422 14.49 16.63 -36.79
N ARG A 423 13.31 17.23 -36.60
CA ARG A 423 12.89 18.46 -37.29
C ARG A 423 13.74 19.67 -36.91
N LEU A 424 14.05 19.84 -35.65
CA LEU A 424 14.90 20.95 -35.18
C LEU A 424 16.31 20.84 -35.78
N ILE A 425 16.94 19.66 -35.70
CA ILE A 425 18.28 19.42 -36.23
C ILE A 425 18.30 19.67 -37.77
N ARG A 426 17.29 19.20 -38.51
CA ARG A 426 17.19 19.47 -39.95
C ARG A 426 17.10 20.95 -40.27
N ARG A 427 16.29 21.72 -39.49
CA ARG A 427 16.19 23.18 -39.64
C ARG A 427 17.53 23.88 -39.39
N LEU A 428 18.22 23.52 -38.31
CA LEU A 428 19.53 24.10 -37.98
C LEU A 428 20.59 23.79 -39.03
N ARG A 429 20.59 22.57 -39.60
CA ARG A 429 21.57 22.17 -40.65
C ARG A 429 21.33 22.82 -42.01
N HIS A 430 20.06 23.04 -42.40
CA HIS A 430 19.71 23.51 -43.75
C HIS A 430 19.30 24.99 -43.81
N GLY A 431 19.32 25.73 -42.70
CA GLY A 431 19.06 27.15 -42.67
C GLY A 431 17.68 27.58 -43.20
N THR A 432 16.71 26.65 -43.27
CA THR A 432 15.41 26.91 -43.93
C THR A 432 14.50 27.76 -43.05
N ILE A 433 14.20 28.98 -43.54
CA ILE A 433 13.20 29.89 -42.93
C ILE A 433 11.81 29.53 -43.47
N PRO A 434 10.81 29.25 -42.64
CA PRO A 434 9.44 28.96 -43.09
C PRO A 434 8.77 30.17 -43.72
N PRO A 435 8.00 30.04 -44.84
CA PRO A 435 7.29 31.13 -45.48
C PRO A 435 6.20 31.76 -44.56
N ALA A 436 5.85 33.04 -44.74
CA ALA A 436 4.99 33.82 -43.84
C ALA A 436 3.62 33.17 -43.50
N ARG A 437 2.96 32.51 -44.45
CA ARG A 437 1.70 31.75 -44.23
C ARG A 437 1.88 30.52 -43.34
N SER A 438 3.09 29.98 -43.22
CA SER A 438 3.41 28.85 -42.33
C SER A 438 3.65 29.30 -40.88
N ARG A 439 3.86 30.59 -40.62
CA ARG A 439 4.12 31.15 -39.27
C ARG A 439 2.91 31.05 -38.37
N VAL A 440 1.72 31.44 -38.82
CA VAL A 440 0.48 31.32 -38.04
C VAL A 440 0.21 29.84 -37.70
N ARG A 441 0.37 28.96 -38.70
CA ARG A 441 0.25 27.50 -38.47
C ARG A 441 1.30 26.99 -37.47
N SER A 442 2.53 27.52 -37.55
CA SER A 442 3.60 27.15 -36.60
C SER A 442 3.30 27.64 -35.19
N ILE A 443 2.76 28.85 -35.01
CA ILE A 443 2.35 29.38 -33.72
C ILE A 443 1.22 28.54 -33.14
N ILE A 444 0.16 28.29 -33.91
CA ILE A 444 -0.98 27.46 -33.47
C ILE A 444 -0.50 26.07 -33.06
N ALA A 445 0.32 25.42 -33.88
CA ALA A 445 0.85 24.11 -33.59
C ALA A 445 1.75 24.10 -32.33
N THR A 446 2.61 25.12 -32.16
CA THR A 446 3.45 25.27 -30.98
C THR A 446 2.62 25.43 -29.73
N THR A 447 1.63 26.34 -29.76
CA THR A 447 0.72 26.54 -28.63
C THR A 447 -0.05 25.26 -28.29
N ALA A 448 -0.64 24.60 -29.30
CA ALA A 448 -1.37 23.34 -29.09
C ALA A 448 -0.50 22.24 -28.47
N TRP A 449 0.73 22.06 -28.97
CA TRP A 449 1.67 21.07 -28.41
C TRP A 449 2.12 21.43 -27.00
N THR A 450 2.44 22.71 -26.74
CA THR A 450 2.87 23.16 -25.41
C THR A 450 1.75 23.02 -24.39
N CYS A 451 0.55 23.51 -24.72
CA CYS A 451 -0.62 23.37 -23.83
C CYS A 451 -1.04 21.91 -23.65
N GLY A 452 -1.05 21.10 -24.72
CA GLY A 452 -1.37 19.68 -24.65
C GLY A 452 -0.38 18.91 -23.78
N SER A 453 0.92 19.15 -23.95
CA SER A 453 1.95 18.51 -23.11
C SER A 453 1.85 18.97 -21.64
N ALA A 454 1.59 20.26 -21.40
CA ALA A 454 1.39 20.76 -20.04
C ALA A 454 0.14 20.13 -19.38
N ALA A 455 -0.94 19.95 -20.13
CA ALA A 455 -2.15 19.27 -19.65
C ALA A 455 -1.88 17.80 -19.31
N VAL A 456 -1.11 17.08 -20.15
CA VAL A 456 -0.69 15.70 -19.88
C VAL A 456 0.17 15.62 -18.62
N ALA A 457 1.15 16.52 -18.46
CA ALA A 457 2.00 16.57 -17.27
C ALA A 457 1.17 16.85 -16.00
N ALA A 458 0.28 17.84 -16.05
CA ALA A 458 -0.59 18.18 -14.93
C ALA A 458 -1.57 17.05 -14.60
N GLY A 459 -2.13 16.37 -15.60
CA GLY A 459 -3.00 15.21 -15.43
C GLY A 459 -2.27 14.05 -14.77
N ALA A 460 -1.07 13.70 -15.27
CA ALA A 460 -0.23 12.64 -14.69
C ALA A 460 0.16 12.96 -13.24
N ALA A 461 0.54 14.21 -12.93
CA ALA A 461 0.87 14.66 -11.58
C ALA A 461 -0.30 14.58 -10.58
N LYS A 462 -1.55 14.53 -11.08
CA LYS A 462 -2.75 14.35 -10.24
C LYS A 462 -3.12 12.89 -9.98
N VAL A 463 -2.56 11.93 -10.73
CA VAL A 463 -2.88 10.50 -10.56
C VAL A 463 -2.68 10.02 -9.12
N PRO A 464 -1.58 10.35 -8.40
CA PRO A 464 -1.42 9.94 -7.01
C PRO A 464 -2.56 10.39 -6.10
N SER A 465 -3.03 11.63 -6.26
CA SER A 465 -4.13 12.18 -5.45
C SER A 465 -5.47 11.45 -5.68
N PHE A 466 -5.68 10.86 -6.86
CA PHE A 466 -6.83 10.00 -7.14
C PHE A 466 -6.62 8.56 -6.67
N TRP A 467 -5.37 8.14 -6.52
CA TRP A 467 -5.01 6.81 -6.04
C TRP A 467 -4.78 6.86 -4.52
N GLN A 468 -5.83 6.56 -3.76
CA GLN A 468 -5.81 6.51 -2.29
C GLN A 468 -5.35 7.81 -1.58
N GLY A 469 -5.35 8.97 -2.27
CA GLY A 469 -4.94 10.25 -1.69
C GLY A 469 -3.45 10.35 -1.31
N ALA A 470 -2.66 9.37 -1.72
CA ALA A 470 -1.23 9.34 -1.45
C ALA A 470 -0.48 10.40 -2.26
N ASP A 471 0.63 10.89 -1.73
CA ASP A 471 1.60 11.64 -2.50
C ASP A 471 2.45 10.72 -3.42
N LEU A 472 3.28 11.34 -4.25
CA LEU A 472 4.11 10.58 -5.19
C LEU A 472 5.15 9.70 -4.47
N ALA A 473 5.67 10.13 -3.31
CA ALA A 473 6.65 9.36 -2.54
C ALA A 473 6.01 8.09 -1.97
N LYS A 474 4.79 8.20 -1.41
CA LYS A 474 4.01 7.04 -0.98
C LYS A 474 3.69 6.10 -2.13
N LEU A 475 3.27 6.65 -3.29
CA LEU A 475 3.00 5.82 -4.45
C LEU A 475 4.26 5.07 -4.93
N GLN A 476 5.44 5.73 -4.91
CA GLN A 476 6.71 5.06 -5.22
C GLN A 476 7.09 3.98 -4.20
N LEU A 477 6.69 4.16 -2.94
CA LEU A 477 6.94 3.18 -1.89
C LEU A 477 6.11 1.91 -2.11
N TRP A 478 4.79 2.06 -2.37
CA TRP A 478 3.82 0.97 -2.42
C TRP A 478 3.52 0.42 -3.83
N ALA A 479 3.74 1.23 -4.88
CA ALA A 479 3.55 0.88 -6.28
C ALA A 479 4.62 1.57 -7.15
N PRO A 480 5.89 1.14 -7.05
CA PRO A 480 7.03 1.83 -7.62
C PRO A 480 6.98 1.97 -9.14
N ASP A 481 6.42 1.01 -9.85
CA ASP A 481 6.24 1.04 -11.30
C ASP A 481 5.28 2.15 -11.74
N LEU A 482 4.14 2.35 -11.04
CA LEU A 482 3.25 3.48 -11.28
C LEU A 482 3.93 4.81 -10.97
N GLY A 483 4.60 4.90 -9.82
CA GLY A 483 5.32 6.12 -9.43
C GLY A 483 6.37 6.53 -10.47
N HIS A 484 7.19 5.59 -10.94
CA HIS A 484 8.19 5.84 -11.97
C HIS A 484 7.57 6.16 -13.34
N ALA A 485 6.47 5.48 -13.72
CA ALA A 485 5.77 5.78 -14.96
C ALA A 485 5.19 7.22 -14.97
N ILE A 486 4.64 7.67 -13.85
CA ILE A 486 4.15 9.06 -13.70
C ILE A 486 5.31 10.05 -13.87
N ILE A 487 6.44 9.83 -13.18
CA ILE A 487 7.62 10.71 -13.31
C ILE A 487 8.09 10.75 -14.76
N ALA A 488 8.18 9.60 -15.42
CA ALA A 488 8.59 9.53 -16.81
C ALA A 488 7.64 10.32 -17.74
N VAL A 489 6.33 10.17 -17.58
CA VAL A 489 5.33 10.91 -18.36
C VAL A 489 5.45 12.42 -18.13
N VAL A 490 5.57 12.86 -16.87
CA VAL A 490 5.74 14.29 -16.53
C VAL A 490 7.02 14.85 -17.14
N ALA A 491 8.14 14.14 -16.99
CA ALA A 491 9.43 14.57 -17.53
C ALA A 491 9.41 14.66 -19.06
N LEU A 492 8.88 13.64 -19.75
CA LEU A 492 8.76 13.60 -21.20
C LEU A 492 7.83 14.69 -21.74
N ALA A 493 6.68 14.90 -21.10
CA ALA A 493 5.73 15.95 -21.48
C ALA A 493 6.33 17.33 -21.29
N THR A 494 7.06 17.57 -20.20
CA THR A 494 7.77 18.82 -19.95
C THR A 494 8.87 19.06 -21.00
N ALA A 495 9.68 18.04 -21.29
CA ALA A 495 10.73 18.12 -22.30
C ALA A 495 10.14 18.42 -23.70
N LEU A 496 9.02 17.80 -24.05
CA LEU A 496 8.32 18.07 -25.29
C LEU A 496 7.77 19.51 -25.36
N ALA A 497 7.14 20.00 -24.28
CA ALA A 497 6.65 21.35 -24.18
C ALA A 497 7.78 22.37 -24.39
N LEU A 498 8.89 22.22 -23.67
CA LEU A 498 10.08 23.09 -23.80
C LEU A 498 10.69 23.06 -25.21
N THR A 499 10.83 21.87 -25.79
CA THR A 499 11.33 21.70 -27.15
C THR A 499 10.45 22.41 -28.17
N ARG A 500 9.14 22.28 -28.07
CA ARG A 500 8.17 22.92 -28.97
C ARG A 500 8.14 24.44 -28.79
N LEU A 501 8.24 24.92 -27.56
CA LEU A 501 8.33 26.34 -27.27
C LEU A 501 9.61 26.95 -27.88
N ALA A 502 10.76 26.32 -27.70
CA ALA A 502 12.03 26.76 -28.30
C ALA A 502 11.97 26.79 -29.84
N MET A 503 11.35 25.77 -30.46
CA MET A 503 11.13 25.73 -31.91
C MET A 503 10.20 26.86 -32.40
N GLY A 504 9.17 27.23 -31.61
CA GLY A 504 8.27 28.35 -31.91
C GLY A 504 8.99 29.69 -31.82
N LEU A 505 9.71 29.93 -30.73
CA LEU A 505 10.46 31.17 -30.51
C LEU A 505 11.55 31.37 -31.57
N SER A 506 12.30 30.34 -31.95
CA SER A 506 13.31 30.40 -33.01
C SER A 506 12.70 30.76 -34.38
N SER A 507 11.46 30.31 -34.65
CA SER A 507 10.74 30.65 -35.89
C SER A 507 10.27 32.11 -35.93
N MET A 508 10.13 32.80 -34.80
CA MET A 508 9.76 34.21 -34.70
C MET A 508 10.98 35.15 -34.77
N ALA A 509 12.11 34.73 -34.18
CA ALA A 509 13.31 35.57 -34.07
C ALA A 509 14.02 35.83 -35.42
N THR A 510 13.80 34.97 -36.43
CA THR A 510 14.44 35.07 -37.75
C THR A 510 13.79 36.12 -38.68
N THR A 511 13.01 37.06 -38.15
CA THR A 511 12.23 38.02 -38.96
C THR A 511 12.49 39.48 -38.59
N ARG A 512 13.75 39.90 -38.56
CA ARG A 512 14.04 41.33 -38.74
C ARG A 512 14.12 41.60 -40.26
N PRO A 513 13.32 42.49 -40.84
CA PRO A 513 13.59 43.00 -42.18
C PRO A 513 14.84 43.86 -42.08
N THR A 514 15.89 43.50 -42.79
CA THR A 514 16.94 44.48 -43.14
C THR A 514 16.35 45.43 -44.18
N ASP A 515 15.67 46.46 -43.75
CA ASP A 515 15.37 47.64 -44.53
C ASP A 515 16.60 48.53 -44.50
N THR A 516 17.53 48.30 -45.39
CA THR A 516 18.53 49.29 -45.79
C THR A 516 19.01 48.94 -47.19
N ASP A 517 18.25 49.32 -48.21
CA ASP A 517 18.80 49.67 -49.50
C ASP A 517 17.98 50.81 -50.13
N THR A 518 18.26 52.04 -49.64
CA THR A 518 17.91 53.28 -50.28
C THR A 518 19.19 53.87 -50.86
N THR A 519 19.70 53.32 -51.92
CA THR A 519 20.67 54.00 -52.77
C THR A 519 19.86 54.76 -53.86
N PRO A 520 20.00 56.12 -53.94
CA PRO A 520 19.37 56.89 -55.00
C PRO A 520 20.08 56.63 -56.31
N ARG A 521 19.37 56.25 -57.38
CA ARG A 521 19.87 56.18 -58.74
C ARG A 521 20.23 57.60 -59.21
N PRO A 522 21.41 57.84 -59.92
CA PRO A 522 21.76 59.13 -60.49
C PRO A 522 20.89 59.42 -61.72
N ARG A 523 20.31 60.64 -61.74
CA ARG A 523 19.57 61.18 -62.92
C ARG A 523 20.55 61.46 -64.05
N THR A 524 20.40 60.75 -65.15
CA THR A 524 21.08 61.07 -66.41
C THR A 524 20.48 62.35 -67.02
N VAL A 525 21.25 63.45 -67.12
CA VAL A 525 20.92 64.66 -67.83
C VAL A 525 21.20 64.43 -69.31
N VAL A 526 20.21 64.43 -70.16
CA VAL A 526 20.38 64.49 -71.62
C VAL A 526 20.46 65.97 -72.00
N ARG A 527 21.58 66.41 -72.58
CA ARG A 527 21.75 67.70 -73.27
C ARG A 527 21.37 67.50 -74.72
N THR A 528 20.38 68.34 -75.18
CA THR A 528 20.06 68.55 -76.59
C THR A 528 20.95 69.69 -77.10
N THR A 529 21.60 69.52 -78.24
CA THR A 529 21.89 70.45 -79.29
C THR A 529 21.50 69.85 -80.63
#